data_97a9b86bbc3fec8e3dded90dd0e8801c
#
_entry.id   97a9b86bbc3fec8e3dded90dd0e8801c
#
_cell.length_a   1.000
_cell.length_b   1.000
_cell.length_c   1.000
_cell.angle_alpha   90.00
_cell.angle_beta   90.00
_cell.angle_gamma   90.00
#
_symmetry.space_group_name_H-M   'P 1'
#
loop_
_entity.id
_entity.type
_entity.pdbx_description
1 polymer ?
#
loop_
_entity_poly.entity_id
_entity_poly.type
_entity_poly.pdbx_seq_one_letter_code
_entity_poly.pdbx_strand_id
1 'polypeptide(L)'
;LGFSVAAATVAACEAPVIKAVPYAVKPEDITPGVANWYASSYYDGESYASVLVKTREGRPIHIKGNKKNGFTNGGTNPRIISSVLSLYDGERLQNAQLNGEAVTWGAADEAIMKQLKSSVDKGKKVVLLSNTIISSSTQTIIGELKTGLTGGGVQMAPVEGAAEDIEL
;
A
#
# COMPACT_ATOMS: atom_id res chain seq x y z
N LEU A 1 46.46 34.56 -11.50
CA LEU A 1 46.16 34.03 -10.16
C LEU A 1 44.64 33.75 -9.98
N GLY A 2 43.73 34.38 -10.75
CA GLY A 2 42.28 34.14 -10.64
C GLY A 2 41.79 32.88 -11.34
N PHE A 3 42.51 32.38 -12.35
CA PHE A 3 42.10 31.20 -13.14
C PHE A 3 42.31 29.85 -12.43
N SER A 4 43.28 29.79 -11.53
CA SER A 4 43.62 28.54 -10.82
C SER A 4 42.64 28.22 -9.69
N VAL A 5 41.95 29.20 -9.10
CA VAL A 5 40.97 29.00 -8.02
C VAL A 5 39.63 28.49 -8.60
N ALA A 6 39.23 28.99 -9.78
CA ALA A 6 38.01 28.54 -10.45
C ALA A 6 38.11 27.10 -10.95
N ALA A 7 39.31 26.64 -11.39
CA ALA A 7 39.53 25.25 -11.80
C ALA A 7 39.49 24.27 -10.62
N ALA A 8 39.94 24.67 -9.43
CA ALA A 8 39.90 23.83 -8.24
C ALA A 8 38.48 23.58 -7.68
N THR A 9 37.56 24.55 -7.86
CA THR A 9 36.17 24.39 -7.40
C THR A 9 35.33 23.48 -8.30
N VAL A 10 35.69 23.34 -9.58
CA VAL A 10 34.98 22.42 -10.49
C VAL A 10 35.41 20.97 -10.29
N ALA A 11 36.64 20.72 -9.81
CA ALA A 11 37.15 19.40 -9.52
C ALA A 11 36.60 18.78 -8.22
N ALA A 12 35.92 19.57 -7.37
CA ALA A 12 35.37 19.10 -6.10
C ALA A 12 33.94 18.51 -6.21
N CYS A 13 33.33 18.54 -7.39
CA CYS A 13 32.10 17.81 -7.64
C CYS A 13 32.45 16.37 -8.01
N GLU A 14 32.76 15.55 -7.04
CA GLU A 14 32.71 14.10 -7.27
C GLU A 14 31.28 13.70 -7.64
N ALA A 15 31.09 13.31 -8.87
CA ALA A 15 29.84 12.67 -9.28
C ALA A 15 29.62 11.41 -8.41
N PRO A 16 28.42 11.21 -7.87
CA PRO A 16 28.16 10.02 -7.07
C PRO A 16 28.51 8.78 -7.87
N VAL A 17 29.36 7.93 -7.30
CA VAL A 17 29.75 6.67 -7.95
C VAL A 17 28.56 5.75 -7.94
N ILE A 18 27.84 5.72 -9.07
CA ILE A 18 26.74 4.77 -9.27
C ILE A 18 27.37 3.43 -9.62
N LYS A 19 27.34 2.51 -8.66
CA LYS A 19 27.75 1.12 -8.91
C LYS A 19 26.57 0.36 -9.49
N ALA A 20 26.66 -0.05 -10.75
CA ALA A 20 25.74 -1.00 -11.33
C ALA A 20 26.26 -2.42 -11.05
N VAL A 21 25.48 -3.24 -10.36
CA VAL A 21 25.78 -4.66 -10.19
C VAL A 21 25.02 -5.40 -11.29
N PRO A 22 25.70 -6.01 -12.28
CA PRO A 22 25.03 -6.79 -13.31
C PRO A 22 24.43 -8.06 -12.68
N TYR A 23 23.36 -8.59 -13.27
CA TYR A 23 22.81 -9.87 -12.85
C TYR A 23 23.84 -10.99 -13.05
N ALA A 24 24.09 -11.78 -12.03
CA ALA A 24 24.88 -13.01 -12.15
C ALA A 24 24.17 -14.02 -13.08
N VAL A 25 22.84 -14.09 -12.96
CA VAL A 25 21.95 -14.82 -13.86
C VAL A 25 20.82 -13.87 -14.26
N LYS A 26 20.72 -13.58 -15.57
CA LYS A 26 19.66 -12.72 -16.09
C LYS A 26 18.31 -13.43 -15.96
N PRO A 27 17.28 -12.85 -15.31
CA PRO A 27 15.93 -13.38 -15.35
C PRO A 27 15.40 -13.43 -16.78
N GLU A 28 14.64 -14.46 -17.13
CA GLU A 28 14.18 -14.72 -18.49
C GLU A 28 13.44 -13.53 -19.10
N ASP A 29 12.55 -12.93 -18.33
CA ASP A 29 11.68 -11.84 -18.80
C ASP A 29 12.22 -10.42 -18.56
N ILE A 30 13.43 -10.27 -18.04
CA ILE A 30 14.02 -8.96 -17.73
C ILE A 30 15.21 -8.68 -18.63
N THR A 31 15.12 -7.62 -19.42
CA THR A 31 16.26 -7.06 -20.15
C THR A 31 16.71 -5.79 -19.44
N PRO A 32 17.96 -5.70 -18.94
CA PRO A 32 18.46 -4.50 -18.28
C PRO A 32 18.24 -3.25 -19.14
N GLY A 33 17.75 -2.18 -18.53
CA GLY A 33 17.45 -0.94 -19.22
C GLY A 33 16.15 -0.89 -20.02
N VAL A 34 15.50 -2.03 -20.27
CA VAL A 34 14.20 -2.11 -20.95
C VAL A 34 13.08 -2.24 -19.91
N ALA A 35 12.06 -1.42 -20.06
CA ALA A 35 10.92 -1.44 -19.16
C ALA A 35 9.85 -2.43 -19.60
N ASN A 36 9.33 -3.22 -18.68
CA ASN A 36 8.20 -4.12 -18.87
C ASN A 36 6.90 -3.49 -18.33
N TRP A 37 5.77 -3.92 -18.88
CA TRP A 37 4.45 -3.47 -18.46
C TRP A 37 3.65 -4.66 -17.94
N TYR A 38 3.08 -4.50 -16.74
CA TYR A 38 2.24 -5.52 -16.11
C TYR A 38 0.84 -4.98 -15.90
N ALA A 39 -0.17 -5.77 -16.24
CA ALA A 39 -1.54 -5.45 -15.92
C ALA A 39 -1.82 -5.74 -14.44
N SER A 40 -2.49 -4.80 -13.78
CA SER A 40 -2.86 -4.89 -12.38
C SER A 40 -4.15 -4.10 -12.13
N SER A 41 -4.60 -4.09 -10.90
CA SER A 41 -5.67 -3.23 -10.42
C SER A 41 -5.18 -2.39 -9.25
N TYR A 42 -5.75 -1.21 -9.10
CA TYR A 42 -5.54 -0.33 -7.97
C TYR A 42 -6.86 -0.09 -7.25
N TYR A 43 -6.83 -0.15 -5.94
CA TYR A 43 -7.94 0.19 -5.07
C TYR A 43 -7.41 0.74 -3.75
N ASP A 44 -7.90 1.88 -3.31
CA ASP A 44 -7.50 2.56 -2.06
C ASP A 44 -8.67 2.84 -1.10
N GLY A 45 -9.83 2.19 -1.35
CA GLY A 45 -11.05 2.42 -0.60
C GLY A 45 -11.97 3.49 -1.21
N GLU A 46 -11.44 4.41 -2.02
CA GLU A 46 -12.19 5.48 -2.67
C GLU A 46 -12.17 5.37 -4.20
N SER A 47 -11.02 4.96 -4.74
CA SER A 47 -10.77 4.93 -6.18
C SER A 47 -10.38 3.54 -6.64
N TYR A 48 -10.99 3.10 -7.74
CA TYR A 48 -10.63 1.87 -8.43
C TYR A 48 -10.19 2.17 -9.85
N ALA A 49 -9.14 1.52 -10.32
CA ALA A 49 -8.79 1.49 -11.72
C ALA A 49 -8.08 0.19 -12.12
N SER A 50 -8.35 -0.27 -13.33
CA SER A 50 -7.48 -1.24 -13.99
C SER A 50 -6.28 -0.50 -14.57
N VAL A 51 -5.08 -0.91 -14.18
CA VAL A 51 -3.86 -0.18 -14.47
C VAL A 51 -2.83 -1.05 -15.18
N LEU A 52 -1.93 -0.38 -15.89
CA LEU A 52 -0.68 -0.94 -16.40
C LEU A 52 0.46 -0.33 -15.61
N VAL A 53 1.22 -1.17 -14.94
CA VAL A 53 2.39 -0.78 -14.15
C VAL A 53 3.64 -0.98 -14.98
N LYS A 54 4.38 0.10 -15.20
CA LYS A 54 5.68 0.07 -15.85
C LYS A 54 6.73 -0.26 -14.82
N THR A 55 7.49 -1.31 -15.06
CA THR A 55 8.60 -1.71 -14.19
C THR A 55 9.92 -1.64 -14.93
N ARG A 56 10.98 -1.36 -14.20
CA ARG A 56 12.33 -1.45 -14.69
C ARG A 56 13.13 -2.30 -13.71
N GLU A 57 13.64 -3.42 -14.17
CA GLU A 57 14.38 -4.35 -13.32
C GLU A 57 13.64 -4.74 -12.03
N GLY A 58 12.34 -5.03 -12.17
CA GLY A 58 11.45 -5.37 -11.05
C GLY A 58 10.94 -4.18 -10.23
N ARG A 59 11.38 -2.94 -10.52
CA ARG A 59 10.94 -1.74 -9.79
C ARG A 59 9.79 -1.05 -10.51
N PRO A 60 8.63 -0.87 -9.89
CA PRO A 60 7.56 -0.04 -10.45
C PRO A 60 8.00 1.41 -10.56
N ILE A 61 7.87 2.01 -11.76
CA ILE A 61 8.31 3.39 -12.02
C ILE A 61 7.21 4.29 -12.56
N HIS A 62 6.12 3.72 -13.05
CA HIS A 62 5.01 4.49 -13.58
C HIS A 62 3.73 3.65 -13.64
N ILE A 63 2.60 4.32 -13.45
CA ILE A 63 1.27 3.72 -13.55
C ILE A 63 0.47 4.48 -14.60
N LYS A 64 -0.25 3.77 -15.45
CA LYS A 64 -1.22 4.33 -16.38
C LYS A 64 -2.46 3.45 -16.47
N GLY A 65 -3.57 4.00 -16.93
CA GLY A 65 -4.82 3.26 -17.13
C GLY A 65 -4.73 2.20 -18.22
N ASN A 66 -5.38 1.08 -17.98
CA ASN A 66 -5.48 -0.02 -18.93
C ASN A 66 -6.65 0.21 -19.89
N LYS A 67 -6.37 0.68 -21.09
CA LYS A 67 -7.38 0.94 -22.13
C LYS A 67 -8.10 -0.33 -22.63
N LYS A 68 -7.55 -1.51 -22.39
CA LYS A 68 -8.16 -2.79 -22.77
C LYS A 68 -9.21 -3.27 -21.74
N ASN A 69 -9.30 -2.63 -20.58
CA ASN A 69 -10.33 -2.94 -19.60
C ASN A 69 -11.64 -2.26 -19.99
N GLY A 70 -12.70 -3.06 -20.22
CA GLY A 70 -13.99 -2.55 -20.68
C GLY A 70 -14.74 -1.71 -19.64
N PHE A 71 -14.41 -1.81 -18.35
CA PHE A 71 -15.07 -1.06 -17.29
C PHE A 71 -14.43 0.34 -17.10
N THR A 72 -13.12 0.41 -16.96
CA THR A 72 -12.42 1.68 -16.70
C THR A 72 -11.97 2.40 -17.97
N ASN A 73 -11.87 1.71 -19.11
CA ASN A 73 -11.44 2.25 -20.40
C ASN A 73 -10.14 3.09 -20.34
N GLY A 74 -9.25 2.75 -19.42
CA GLY A 74 -8.02 3.50 -19.19
C GLY A 74 -8.19 4.74 -18.32
N GLY A 75 -9.36 4.95 -17.72
CA GLY A 75 -9.59 6.02 -16.74
C GLY A 75 -8.69 5.83 -15.52
N THR A 76 -8.03 6.91 -15.11
CA THR A 76 -7.23 7.01 -13.89
C THR A 76 -7.30 8.44 -13.36
N ASN A 77 -6.86 8.63 -12.13
CA ASN A 77 -6.73 9.95 -11.53
C ASN A 77 -5.28 10.20 -11.06
N PRO A 78 -4.91 11.43 -10.73
CA PRO A 78 -3.56 11.76 -10.26
C PRO A 78 -3.13 10.97 -9.02
N ARG A 79 -4.06 10.65 -8.10
CA ARG A 79 -3.81 9.85 -6.89
C ARG A 79 -3.33 8.44 -7.25
N ILE A 80 -4.01 7.80 -8.21
CA ILE A 80 -3.62 6.47 -8.70
C ILE A 80 -2.25 6.51 -9.37
N ILE A 81 -2.01 7.51 -10.22
CA ILE A 81 -0.73 7.65 -10.93
C ILE A 81 0.42 7.89 -9.96
N SER A 82 0.21 8.72 -8.94
CA SER A 82 1.23 9.07 -7.95
C SER A 82 1.45 7.98 -6.89
N SER A 83 0.56 6.99 -6.78
CA SER A 83 0.66 5.94 -5.76
C SER A 83 1.97 5.14 -5.84
N VAL A 84 2.60 5.09 -7.00
CA VAL A 84 3.92 4.46 -7.15
C VAL A 84 4.98 5.09 -6.25
N LEU A 85 4.84 6.38 -5.92
CA LEU A 85 5.80 7.11 -5.08
C LEU A 85 5.79 6.61 -3.64
N SER A 86 4.64 6.12 -3.15
CA SER A 86 4.52 5.57 -1.80
C SER A 86 5.40 4.33 -1.57
N LEU A 87 5.78 3.61 -2.63
CA LEU A 87 6.70 2.48 -2.53
C LEU A 87 8.14 2.91 -2.21
N TYR A 88 8.48 4.17 -2.53
CA TYR A 88 9.82 4.75 -2.37
C TYR A 88 9.88 5.78 -1.25
N ASP A 89 8.78 5.97 -0.53
CA ASP A 89 8.73 6.84 0.64
C ASP A 89 9.56 6.23 1.78
N GLY A 90 10.56 6.95 2.26
CA GLY A 90 11.40 6.54 3.38
C GLY A 90 10.66 6.50 4.71
N GLU A 91 9.61 7.29 4.85
CA GLU A 91 8.79 7.38 6.07
C GLU A 91 7.65 6.34 6.11
N ARG A 92 7.50 5.51 5.07
CA ARG A 92 6.49 4.46 5.08
C ARG A 92 6.72 3.45 6.19
N LEU A 93 5.66 2.97 6.80
CA LEU A 93 5.74 1.90 7.79
C LEU A 93 6.28 0.61 7.13
N GLN A 94 7.37 0.08 7.67
CA GLN A 94 8.03 -1.12 7.16
C GLN A 94 7.72 -2.36 8.00
N ASN A 95 7.36 -2.16 9.26
CA ASN A 95 7.08 -3.21 10.22
C ASN A 95 5.82 -2.88 11.02
N ALA A 96 5.26 -3.90 11.69
CA ALA A 96 4.26 -3.67 12.71
C ALA A 96 4.86 -2.84 13.85
N GLN A 97 4.06 -1.96 14.46
CA GLN A 97 4.48 -1.12 15.56
C GLN A 97 3.53 -1.27 16.75
N LEU A 98 4.09 -1.29 17.94
CA LEU A 98 3.37 -1.25 19.20
C LEU A 98 3.93 -0.13 20.06
N ASN A 99 3.11 0.85 20.41
CA ASN A 99 3.51 2.06 21.15
C ASN A 99 4.69 2.84 20.50
N GLY A 100 4.78 2.83 19.17
CA GLY A 100 5.82 3.50 18.41
C GLY A 100 7.11 2.70 18.21
N GLU A 101 7.21 1.50 18.79
CA GLU A 101 8.35 0.61 18.60
C GLU A 101 8.04 -0.49 17.58
N ALA A 102 9.03 -0.83 16.76
CA ALA A 102 8.91 -1.90 15.79
C ALA A 102 8.82 -3.27 16.48
N VAL A 103 7.82 -4.06 16.13
CA VAL A 103 7.60 -5.40 16.67
C VAL A 103 7.39 -6.41 15.55
N THR A 104 7.45 -7.70 15.88
CA THR A 104 7.07 -8.77 14.95
C THR A 104 5.55 -8.80 14.76
N TRP A 105 5.09 -9.27 13.60
CA TRP A 105 3.64 -9.44 13.34
C TRP A 105 2.98 -10.33 14.39
N GLY A 106 3.62 -11.42 14.82
CA GLY A 106 3.08 -12.28 15.86
C GLY A 106 2.85 -11.56 17.20
N ALA A 107 3.78 -10.70 17.61
CA ALA A 107 3.63 -9.89 18.83
C ALA A 107 2.51 -8.84 18.68
N ALA A 108 2.36 -8.26 17.50
CA ALA A 108 1.26 -7.33 17.21
C ALA A 108 -0.09 -8.04 17.27
N ASP A 109 -0.23 -9.20 16.63
CA ASP A 109 -1.45 -10.01 16.63
C ASP A 109 -1.84 -10.45 18.04
N GLU A 110 -0.89 -10.91 18.84
CA GLU A 110 -1.12 -11.28 20.24
C GLU A 110 -1.63 -10.08 21.06
N ALA A 111 -1.03 -8.89 20.87
CA ALA A 111 -1.44 -7.68 21.56
C ALA A 111 -2.87 -7.27 21.16
N ILE A 112 -3.20 -7.32 19.86
CA ILE A 112 -4.56 -7.02 19.34
C ILE A 112 -5.56 -8.00 19.91
N MET A 113 -5.29 -9.30 19.85
CA MET A 113 -6.21 -10.34 20.36
C MET A 113 -6.42 -10.22 21.86
N LYS A 114 -5.37 -9.94 22.62
CA LYS A 114 -5.47 -9.71 24.07
C LYS A 114 -6.33 -8.50 24.39
N GLN A 115 -6.16 -7.39 23.65
CA GLN A 115 -6.94 -6.17 23.83
C GLN A 115 -8.41 -6.38 23.48
N LEU A 116 -8.70 -7.06 22.38
CA LEU A 116 -10.07 -7.38 21.96
C LEU A 116 -10.77 -8.26 23.00
N LYS A 117 -10.15 -9.37 23.42
CA LYS A 117 -10.69 -10.25 24.46
C LYS A 117 -10.95 -9.51 25.78
N SER A 118 -9.96 -8.74 26.25
CA SER A 118 -10.13 -7.93 27.46
C SER A 118 -11.28 -6.90 27.35
N SER A 119 -11.54 -6.37 26.17
CA SER A 119 -12.64 -5.43 25.95
C SER A 119 -13.99 -6.14 26.00
N VAL A 120 -14.10 -7.31 25.39
CA VAL A 120 -15.31 -8.15 25.41
C VAL A 120 -15.58 -8.64 26.83
N ASP A 121 -14.58 -9.15 27.55
CA ASP A 121 -14.71 -9.65 28.93
C ASP A 121 -15.19 -8.55 29.91
N LYS A 122 -14.84 -7.31 29.64
CA LYS A 122 -15.29 -6.12 30.39
C LYS A 122 -16.65 -5.59 29.94
N GLY A 123 -17.34 -6.25 29.03
CA GLY A 123 -18.63 -5.83 28.49
C GLY A 123 -18.57 -4.54 27.66
N LYS A 124 -17.38 -4.17 27.15
CA LYS A 124 -17.22 -3.00 26.27
C LYS A 124 -17.71 -3.33 24.88
N LYS A 125 -18.30 -2.35 24.21
CA LYS A 125 -18.65 -2.46 22.79
C LYS A 125 -17.36 -2.39 21.94
N VAL A 126 -17.25 -3.30 20.98
CA VAL A 126 -16.25 -3.23 19.93
C VAL A 126 -16.93 -2.68 18.69
N VAL A 127 -16.45 -1.57 18.17
CA VAL A 127 -17.02 -0.90 16.99
C VAL A 127 -16.02 -0.96 15.85
N LEU A 128 -16.44 -1.50 14.71
CA LEU A 128 -15.70 -1.47 13.47
C LEU A 128 -16.15 -0.25 12.67
N LEU A 129 -15.24 0.71 12.50
CA LEU A 129 -15.49 1.91 11.70
C LEU A 129 -14.90 1.69 10.29
N SER A 130 -15.71 1.79 9.25
CA SER A 130 -15.28 1.64 7.87
C SER A 130 -16.12 2.51 6.94
N ASN A 131 -15.59 2.80 5.75
CA ASN A 131 -16.39 3.28 4.63
C ASN A 131 -17.23 2.13 4.04
N THR A 132 -18.00 2.41 2.99
CA THR A 132 -18.86 1.42 2.33
C THR A 132 -18.06 0.18 1.88
N ILE A 133 -18.49 -0.99 2.33
CA ILE A 133 -17.87 -2.27 1.98
C ILE A 133 -18.75 -2.99 0.97
N ILE A 134 -18.33 -3.02 -0.29
CA ILE A 134 -19.02 -3.70 -1.38
C ILE A 134 -18.44 -5.10 -1.69
N SER A 135 -17.28 -5.43 -1.13
CA SER A 135 -16.61 -6.71 -1.32
C SER A 135 -17.30 -7.81 -0.49
N SER A 136 -17.85 -8.82 -1.15
CA SER A 136 -18.48 -9.97 -0.49
C SER A 136 -17.51 -10.76 0.40
N SER A 137 -16.25 -10.89 -0.01
CA SER A 137 -15.23 -11.56 0.81
C SER A 137 -14.91 -10.79 2.10
N THR A 138 -14.86 -9.46 2.03
CA THR A 138 -14.66 -8.62 3.22
C THR A 138 -15.87 -8.70 4.15
N GLN A 139 -17.09 -8.71 3.62
CA GLN A 139 -18.31 -8.90 4.41
C GLN A 139 -18.32 -10.24 5.14
N THR A 140 -17.87 -11.33 4.48
CA THR A 140 -17.74 -12.64 5.11
C THR A 140 -16.75 -12.61 6.28
N ILE A 141 -15.57 -12.03 6.09
CA ILE A 141 -14.56 -11.92 7.16
C ILE A 141 -15.10 -11.09 8.36
N ILE A 142 -15.84 -10.03 8.09
CA ILE A 142 -16.50 -9.23 9.14
C ILE A 142 -17.56 -10.07 9.89
N GLY A 143 -18.32 -10.88 9.16
CA GLY A 143 -19.26 -11.84 9.77
C GLY A 143 -18.56 -12.84 10.69
N GLU A 144 -17.45 -13.40 10.27
CA GLU A 144 -16.62 -14.29 11.07
C GLU A 144 -16.04 -13.59 12.31
N LEU A 145 -15.57 -12.34 12.16
CA LEU A 145 -15.11 -11.55 13.30
C LEU A 145 -16.22 -11.32 14.32
N LYS A 146 -17.44 -10.99 13.87
CA LYS A 146 -18.61 -10.82 14.77
C LYS A 146 -18.92 -12.09 15.53
N THR A 147 -18.89 -13.26 14.87
CA THR A 147 -19.18 -14.54 15.52
C THR A 147 -18.04 -14.99 16.44
N GLY A 148 -16.79 -14.72 16.08
CA GLY A 148 -15.61 -15.06 16.89
C GLY A 148 -15.49 -14.23 18.18
N LEU A 149 -16.05 -13.04 18.20
CA LEU A 149 -16.12 -12.16 19.38
C LEU A 149 -17.44 -12.38 20.16
N THR A 150 -17.96 -13.60 20.21
CA THR A 150 -19.21 -13.94 20.89
C THR A 150 -19.20 -13.54 22.35
N GLY A 151 -20.14 -12.66 22.74
CA GLY A 151 -20.33 -12.14 24.09
C GLY A 151 -20.37 -10.61 24.21
N GLY A 152 -19.66 -9.91 23.37
CA GLY A 152 -19.73 -8.45 23.26
C GLY A 152 -20.16 -8.06 21.84
N GLY A 153 -21.33 -7.49 21.67
CA GLY A 153 -21.81 -7.15 20.34
C GLY A 153 -20.82 -6.26 19.57
N VAL A 154 -20.26 -6.78 18.48
CA VAL A 154 -19.56 -5.97 17.50
C VAL A 154 -20.62 -5.21 16.71
N GLN A 155 -20.63 -3.91 16.82
CA GLN A 155 -21.50 -3.03 16.03
C GLN A 155 -20.67 -2.40 14.91
N MET A 156 -21.21 -2.43 13.70
CA MET A 156 -20.67 -1.63 12.61
C MET A 156 -21.26 -0.23 12.70
N ALA A 157 -20.43 0.80 12.75
CA ALA A 157 -20.84 2.16 12.60
C ALA A 157 -20.48 2.64 11.20
N PRO A 158 -21.46 2.93 10.32
CA PRO A 158 -21.17 3.61 9.06
C PRO A 158 -20.58 4.99 9.37
N VAL A 159 -19.62 5.42 8.55
CA VAL A 159 -19.19 6.83 8.57
C VAL A 159 -20.33 7.64 7.95
N GLU A 160 -20.82 8.65 8.65
CA GLU A 160 -21.82 9.58 8.10
C GLU A 160 -21.35 10.11 6.74
N GLY A 161 -22.14 9.85 5.69
CA GLY A 161 -21.81 10.20 4.31
C GLY A 161 -21.46 9.04 3.39
N ALA A 162 -21.29 7.82 3.88
CA ALA A 162 -21.26 6.62 3.06
C ALA A 162 -22.70 6.13 2.85
N ALA A 163 -23.08 5.99 1.57
CA ALA A 163 -24.41 5.61 1.11
C ALA A 163 -25.16 4.64 2.01
N GLU A 164 -26.44 4.96 2.17
CA GLU A 164 -27.45 4.33 2.97
C GLU A 164 -27.41 2.80 3.05
N ASP A 165 -27.56 2.33 4.30
CA ASP A 165 -28.16 1.08 4.71
C ASP A 165 -28.03 -0.15 3.80
N ILE A 166 -27.02 -0.94 4.08
CA ILE A 166 -27.16 -2.37 3.87
C ILE A 166 -27.68 -2.94 5.21
N GLU A 167 -28.99 -3.03 5.35
CA GLU A 167 -29.62 -3.94 6.31
C GLU A 167 -29.20 -5.36 5.93
N LEU A 168 -28.47 -6.01 6.82
CA LEU A 168 -28.18 -7.44 6.77
C LEU A 168 -29.09 -8.16 7.76
#